data_46ea2f4858daf58eb149727a9f89c05f
#
_entry.id   46ea2f4858daf58eb149727a9f89c05f
#
_cell.length_a   1.000
_cell.length_b   1.000
_cell.length_c   1.000
_cell.angle_alpha   90.00
_cell.angle_beta   90.00
_cell.angle_gamma   90.00
#
_symmetry.space_group_name_H-M   'P 1'
#
loop_
_entity.id
_entity.type
_entity.pdbx_description
1 polymer ?
#
loop_
_entity_poly.entity_id
_entity_poly.type
_entity_poly.pdbx_seq_one_letter_code
_entity_poly.pdbx_strand_id
1 'polypeptide(L)'
;MANIDAPFGFRQVGGLGSRPTSEGTSTYVIESGYAGVIYAGDIVDCGASTGQGGNAINAGYVGEAAASTSSRNVGIFNGCFYNDPTTGKPTFKNYWPGSVTVTNPSAGATAFVYDNPDDLFEIQATGTLVRATVARAVDMAYTAGSTINGRSKEEIDTTAGADRTCRVIRISGDPSNSDISDVNANWIVKFNEHIYYNYST
;
A
#
# COMPACT_ATOMS: atom_id res chain seq x y z
N MET A 1 12.07 6.55 25.12
CA MET A 1 11.78 7.82 24.41
C MET A 1 10.47 7.58 23.69
N ALA A 2 9.51 8.48 23.77
CA ALA A 2 8.24 8.27 23.08
C ALA A 2 8.47 8.16 21.58
N ASN A 3 7.77 7.24 20.90
CA ASN A 3 7.80 7.15 19.46
C ASN A 3 7.16 8.40 18.83
N ILE A 4 7.55 8.71 17.62
CA ILE A 4 7.04 9.88 16.89
C ILE A 4 5.86 9.43 16.03
N ASP A 5 4.73 10.10 16.18
CA ASP A 5 3.57 9.92 15.29
C ASP A 5 3.82 10.64 13.96
N ALA A 6 4.24 9.88 12.97
CA ALA A 6 4.55 10.36 11.62
C ALA A 6 4.34 9.26 10.57
N PRO A 7 3.09 8.85 10.31
CA PRO A 7 2.79 7.78 9.37
C PRO A 7 3.25 8.13 7.94
N PHE A 8 3.76 7.11 7.24
CA PHE A 8 4.38 7.27 5.91
C PHE A 8 3.92 6.21 4.90
N GLY A 9 2.96 5.37 5.26
CA GLY A 9 2.51 4.25 4.46
C GLY A 9 3.51 3.09 4.43
N PHE A 10 3.40 2.24 3.42
CA PHE A 10 4.30 1.09 3.24
C PHE A 10 5.58 1.53 2.51
N ARG A 11 6.73 1.26 3.10
CA ARG A 11 8.04 1.52 2.52
C ARG A 11 8.80 0.21 2.35
N GLN A 12 9.15 -0.14 1.12
CA GLN A 12 9.93 -1.35 0.83
C GLN A 12 11.32 -1.27 1.47
N VAL A 13 11.72 -2.34 2.18
CA VAL A 13 13.00 -2.40 2.91
C VAL A 13 13.80 -3.66 2.63
N GLY A 14 13.24 -4.62 1.92
CA GLY A 14 13.93 -5.88 1.62
C GLY A 14 12.99 -6.95 1.10
N GLY A 15 13.51 -8.16 1.00
CA GLY A 15 12.75 -9.37 0.70
C GLY A 15 12.94 -10.44 1.78
N LEU A 16 12.00 -11.34 1.90
CA LEU A 16 12.08 -12.46 2.83
C LEU A 16 13.30 -13.34 2.47
N GLY A 17 14.01 -13.84 3.50
CA GLY A 17 15.23 -14.65 3.31
C GLY A 17 16.45 -13.83 2.93
N SER A 18 16.52 -12.58 3.35
CA SER A 18 17.64 -11.66 3.07
C SER A 18 17.88 -11.42 1.58
N ARG A 19 16.86 -11.57 0.74
CA ARG A 19 16.96 -11.18 -0.67
C ARG A 19 17.18 -9.66 -0.75
N PRO A 20 18.13 -9.21 -1.58
CA PRO A 20 18.21 -7.79 -1.88
C PRO A 20 16.90 -7.36 -2.54
N THR A 21 16.45 -6.17 -2.24
CA THR A 21 15.37 -5.54 -3.00
C THR A 21 15.88 -5.30 -4.41
N SER A 22 15.18 -5.83 -5.39
CA SER A 22 15.47 -5.51 -6.79
C SER A 22 14.92 -4.14 -7.18
N GLU A 23 14.21 -3.47 -6.26
CA GLU A 23 13.46 -2.22 -6.51
C GLU A 23 12.56 -2.29 -7.77
N GLY A 24 12.33 -3.52 -8.27
CA GLY A 24 11.52 -3.76 -9.44
C GLY A 24 10.06 -3.51 -9.14
N THR A 25 9.44 -2.64 -9.92
CA THR A 25 7.99 -2.46 -9.94
C THR A 25 7.43 -3.11 -11.19
N SER A 26 6.30 -3.79 -11.06
CA SER A 26 5.47 -4.19 -12.19
C SER A 26 4.55 -3.06 -12.60
N THR A 27 4.08 -3.10 -13.85
CA THR A 27 3.17 -2.10 -14.38
C THR A 27 1.75 -2.63 -14.42
N TYR A 28 0.85 -1.85 -13.85
CA TYR A 28 -0.60 -2.08 -13.87
C TYR A 28 -1.30 -0.87 -14.50
N VAL A 29 -2.61 -0.92 -14.62
CA VAL A 29 -3.39 0.17 -15.22
C VAL A 29 -4.40 0.69 -14.22
N ILE A 30 -4.37 2.01 -13.96
CA ILE A 30 -5.45 2.72 -13.27
C ILE A 30 -6.46 3.15 -14.33
N GLU A 31 -7.73 2.84 -14.12
CA GLU A 31 -8.78 3.19 -15.08
C GLU A 31 -8.87 4.72 -15.29
N SER A 32 -9.09 5.11 -16.55
CA SER A 32 -9.35 6.52 -16.87
C SER A 32 -10.58 7.01 -16.13
N GLY A 33 -10.44 8.09 -15.37
CA GLY A 33 -11.53 8.64 -14.56
C GLY A 33 -11.73 7.95 -13.20
N TYR A 34 -10.89 6.99 -12.80
CA TYR A 34 -10.96 6.40 -11.45
C TYR A 34 -10.95 7.50 -10.39
N ALA A 35 -11.98 7.50 -9.53
CA ALA A 35 -12.24 8.62 -8.62
C ALA A 35 -11.37 8.61 -7.36
N GLY A 36 -10.91 7.44 -6.92
CA GLY A 36 -10.05 7.30 -5.73
C GLY A 36 -8.70 7.98 -5.93
N VAL A 37 -8.14 8.53 -4.87
CA VAL A 37 -6.77 9.05 -4.85
C VAL A 37 -5.86 7.95 -4.33
N ILE A 38 -4.72 7.68 -4.99
CA ILE A 38 -3.77 6.65 -4.58
C ILE A 38 -2.43 7.32 -4.34
N TYR A 39 -1.88 7.19 -3.15
CA TYR A 39 -0.59 7.78 -2.77
C TYR A 39 0.55 6.77 -2.80
N ALA A 40 1.77 7.24 -3.00
CA ALA A 40 2.95 6.36 -2.88
C ALA A 40 3.05 5.80 -1.47
N GLY A 41 3.02 4.47 -1.37
CA GLY A 41 2.95 3.74 -0.11
C GLY A 41 1.58 3.19 0.24
N ASP A 42 0.53 3.46 -0.56
CA ASP A 42 -0.79 2.84 -0.38
C ASP A 42 -0.80 1.40 -0.91
N ILE A 43 -1.59 0.54 -0.29
CA ILE A 43 -1.93 -0.77 -0.84
C ILE A 43 -2.90 -0.57 -2.01
N VAL A 44 -2.65 -1.28 -3.10
CA VAL A 44 -3.58 -1.34 -4.24
C VAL A 44 -4.21 -2.72 -4.39
N ASP A 45 -5.47 -2.70 -4.74
CA ASP A 45 -6.30 -3.87 -5.05
C ASP A 45 -6.54 -3.96 -6.56
N CYS A 46 -6.91 -5.14 -7.07
CA CYS A 46 -7.26 -5.35 -8.47
C CYS A 46 -8.54 -6.16 -8.64
N GLY A 47 -9.16 -5.99 -9.80
CA GLY A 47 -10.36 -6.73 -10.17
C GLY A 47 -11.63 -6.06 -9.68
N ALA A 48 -12.77 -6.71 -9.89
CA ALA A 48 -14.08 -6.16 -9.56
C ALA A 48 -14.28 -6.07 -8.03
N SER A 49 -13.81 -4.98 -7.43
CA SER A 49 -13.86 -4.72 -6.00
C SER A 49 -14.27 -3.28 -5.71
N THR A 50 -14.44 -2.97 -4.44
CA THR A 50 -14.74 -1.61 -4.00
C THR A 50 -13.58 -1.15 -3.10
N GLY A 51 -12.84 -0.15 -3.57
CA GLY A 51 -11.76 0.47 -2.82
C GLY A 51 -12.25 1.44 -1.75
N GLN A 52 -11.31 2.19 -1.19
CA GLN A 52 -11.60 3.20 -0.18
C GLN A 52 -12.62 4.24 -0.69
N GLY A 53 -13.45 4.74 0.22
CA GLY A 53 -14.49 5.71 -0.12
C GLY A 53 -15.61 5.18 -1.02
N GLY A 54 -15.69 3.86 -1.23
CA GLY A 54 -16.70 3.25 -2.10
C GLY A 54 -16.38 3.37 -3.60
N ASN A 55 -15.15 3.69 -3.97
CA ASN A 55 -14.73 3.82 -5.36
C ASN A 55 -14.65 2.43 -6.03
N ALA A 56 -15.42 2.21 -7.09
CA ALA A 56 -15.41 0.95 -7.81
C ALA A 56 -14.10 0.75 -8.57
N ILE A 57 -13.50 -0.44 -8.42
CA ILE A 57 -12.34 -0.90 -9.18
C ILE A 57 -12.85 -1.92 -10.19
N ASN A 58 -12.79 -1.62 -11.48
CA ASN A 58 -13.24 -2.50 -12.54
C ASN A 58 -12.22 -3.62 -12.83
N ALA A 59 -12.71 -4.73 -13.37
CA ALA A 59 -11.87 -5.88 -13.71
C ALA A 59 -10.73 -5.48 -14.67
N GLY A 60 -9.51 -5.88 -14.34
CA GLY A 60 -8.30 -5.57 -15.12
C GLY A 60 -7.63 -4.24 -14.77
N TYR A 61 -8.19 -3.49 -13.83
CA TYR A 61 -7.61 -2.24 -13.33
C TYR A 61 -7.19 -2.37 -11.87
N VAL A 62 -6.34 -1.45 -11.44
CA VAL A 62 -5.95 -1.31 -10.03
C VAL A 62 -6.50 0.00 -9.46
N GLY A 63 -6.82 -0.04 -8.18
CA GLY A 63 -7.26 1.11 -7.40
C GLY A 63 -6.82 0.99 -5.96
N GLU A 64 -7.11 1.98 -5.15
CA GLU A 64 -6.78 2.00 -3.72
C GLU A 64 -7.55 0.90 -2.99
N ALA A 65 -6.84 0.06 -2.24
CA ALA A 65 -7.46 -1.02 -1.48
C ALA A 65 -8.34 -0.49 -0.35
N ALA A 66 -9.44 -1.17 -0.07
CA ALA A 66 -10.22 -0.90 1.14
C ALA A 66 -9.51 -1.48 2.37
N ALA A 67 -9.66 -0.81 3.52
CA ALA A 67 -9.26 -1.37 4.81
C ALA A 67 -10.20 -2.52 5.19
N SER A 68 -10.04 -3.67 4.57
CA SER A 68 -10.90 -4.84 4.80
C SER A 68 -10.14 -6.15 4.63
N THR A 69 -10.68 -7.19 5.21
CA THR A 69 -10.13 -8.55 5.25
C THR A 69 -10.30 -9.35 3.95
N SER A 70 -10.91 -8.79 2.92
CA SER A 70 -11.24 -9.53 1.68
C SER A 70 -10.61 -8.92 0.44
N SER A 71 -9.49 -8.27 0.59
CA SER A 71 -8.86 -7.53 -0.49
C SER A 71 -8.01 -8.44 -1.38
N ARG A 72 -8.09 -8.19 -2.69
CA ARG A 72 -7.22 -8.80 -3.70
C ARG A 72 -5.94 -7.98 -3.85
N ASN A 73 -5.24 -7.81 -2.74
CA ASN A 73 -4.04 -6.97 -2.69
C ASN A 73 -3.04 -7.39 -3.76
N VAL A 74 -2.65 -6.45 -4.60
CA VAL A 74 -1.65 -6.63 -5.65
C VAL A 74 -0.27 -6.23 -5.17
N GLY A 75 -0.19 -5.19 -4.35
CA GLY A 75 1.10 -4.68 -3.91
C GLY A 75 1.01 -3.24 -3.39
N ILE A 76 2.17 -2.58 -3.33
CA ILE A 76 2.30 -1.21 -2.87
C ILE A 76 2.53 -0.27 -4.05
N PHE A 77 1.70 0.76 -4.14
CA PHE A 77 1.80 1.77 -5.19
C PHE A 77 3.02 2.68 -4.99
N ASN A 78 3.76 2.89 -6.08
CA ASN A 78 4.97 3.72 -6.09
C ASN A 78 4.89 4.95 -7.01
N GLY A 79 3.78 5.11 -7.69
CA GLY A 79 3.55 6.25 -8.60
C GLY A 79 2.87 5.84 -9.89
N CYS A 80 2.54 6.83 -10.70
CA CYS A 80 1.88 6.62 -11.98
C CYS A 80 2.43 7.52 -13.09
N PHE A 81 2.19 7.07 -14.32
CA PHE A 81 2.54 7.79 -15.54
C PHE A 81 1.33 7.88 -16.45
N TYR A 82 1.04 9.07 -16.95
CA TYR A 82 -0.02 9.34 -17.91
C TYR A 82 0.24 10.61 -18.71
N ASN A 83 -0.49 10.80 -19.79
CA ASN A 83 -0.49 12.08 -20.48
C ASN A 83 -1.54 13.00 -19.82
N ASP A 84 -1.09 14.13 -19.31
CA ASP A 84 -1.96 15.10 -18.64
C ASP A 84 -3.03 15.62 -19.62
N PRO A 85 -4.32 15.48 -19.31
CA PRO A 85 -5.40 15.81 -20.24
C PRO A 85 -5.50 17.30 -20.54
N THR A 86 -4.95 18.17 -19.71
CA THR A 86 -4.99 19.61 -19.89
C THR A 86 -3.83 20.11 -20.74
N THR A 87 -2.62 19.57 -20.50
CA THR A 87 -1.41 20.05 -21.19
C THR A 87 -0.96 19.14 -22.33
N GLY A 88 -1.48 17.90 -22.40
CA GLY A 88 -1.07 16.87 -23.35
C GLY A 88 0.33 16.32 -23.11
N LYS A 89 0.99 16.69 -22.00
CA LYS A 89 2.38 16.31 -21.73
C LYS A 89 2.46 15.00 -20.98
N PRO A 90 3.47 14.14 -21.27
CA PRO A 90 3.81 13.01 -20.44
C PRO A 90 4.14 13.47 -19.02
N THR A 91 3.45 12.90 -18.04
CA THR A 91 3.54 13.33 -16.65
C THR A 91 3.74 12.10 -15.75
N PHE A 92 4.78 12.12 -14.93
CA PHE A 92 4.96 11.20 -13.82
C PHE A 92 4.53 11.89 -12.52
N LYS A 93 3.74 11.18 -11.71
CA LYS A 93 3.40 11.59 -10.35
C LYS A 93 3.61 10.43 -9.38
N ASN A 94 4.03 10.75 -8.16
CA ASN A 94 4.12 9.79 -7.08
C ASN A 94 2.75 9.51 -6.42
N TYR A 95 1.66 10.07 -6.94
CA TYR A 95 0.29 9.79 -6.52
C TYR A 95 -0.67 9.92 -7.71
N TRP A 96 -1.75 9.17 -7.68
CA TRP A 96 -2.88 9.34 -8.60
C TRP A 96 -3.85 10.36 -8.00
N PRO A 97 -4.15 11.46 -8.66
CA PRO A 97 -4.94 12.56 -8.07
C PRO A 97 -6.46 12.30 -8.03
N GLY A 98 -6.92 11.18 -8.56
CA GLY A 98 -8.35 10.89 -8.70
C GLY A 98 -9.01 11.61 -9.87
N SER A 99 -10.03 11.00 -10.45
CA SER A 99 -10.92 11.58 -11.48
C SER A 99 -10.23 12.18 -12.72
N VAL A 100 -9.01 11.75 -13.03
CA VAL A 100 -8.29 12.20 -14.24
C VAL A 100 -8.75 11.37 -15.44
N THR A 101 -9.32 12.04 -16.44
CA THR A 101 -9.70 11.41 -17.70
C THR A 101 -8.49 11.32 -18.61
N VAL A 102 -7.88 10.15 -18.69
CA VAL A 102 -6.72 9.89 -19.55
C VAL A 102 -7.21 9.42 -20.91
N THR A 103 -6.80 10.13 -21.97
CA THR A 103 -7.20 9.82 -23.34
C THR A 103 -6.15 9.04 -24.13
N ASN A 104 -4.89 9.09 -23.68
CA ASN A 104 -3.79 8.38 -24.32
C ASN A 104 -2.75 7.97 -23.26
N PRO A 105 -2.53 6.67 -23.04
CA PRO A 105 -3.26 5.54 -23.65
C PRO A 105 -4.73 5.50 -23.20
N SER A 106 -5.63 5.11 -24.09
CA SER A 106 -7.07 5.08 -23.83
C SER A 106 -7.51 4.13 -22.71
N ALA A 107 -6.64 3.22 -22.31
CA ALA A 107 -6.91 2.27 -21.23
C ALA A 107 -6.83 2.91 -19.83
N GLY A 108 -6.08 4.01 -19.67
CA GLY A 108 -5.88 4.67 -18.39
C GLY A 108 -4.42 5.04 -18.11
N ALA A 109 -4.08 5.27 -16.86
CA ALA A 109 -2.73 5.61 -16.43
C ALA A 109 -1.92 4.34 -16.10
N THR A 110 -0.62 4.35 -16.38
CA THR A 110 0.29 3.28 -15.93
C THR A 110 0.60 3.48 -14.45
N ALA A 111 0.31 2.48 -13.63
CA ALA A 111 0.71 2.42 -12.23
C ALA A 111 1.98 1.59 -12.07
N PHE A 112 2.89 2.03 -11.22
CA PHE A 112 4.07 1.28 -10.81
C PHE A 112 3.82 0.69 -9.42
N VAL A 113 3.92 -0.63 -9.29
CA VAL A 113 3.53 -1.36 -8.07
C VAL A 113 4.62 -2.34 -7.67
N TYR A 114 5.00 -2.33 -6.39
CA TYR A 114 5.80 -3.40 -5.79
C TYR A 114 4.88 -4.59 -5.54
N ASP A 115 4.89 -5.56 -6.42
CA ASP A 115 3.92 -6.67 -6.45
C ASP A 115 4.49 -8.03 -6.05
N ASN A 116 5.69 -8.05 -5.50
CA ASN A 116 6.28 -9.29 -5.01
C ASN A 116 5.73 -9.62 -3.60
N PRO A 117 5.00 -10.75 -3.46
CA PRO A 117 4.38 -11.11 -2.18
C PRO A 117 5.36 -11.40 -1.04
N ASP A 118 6.65 -11.63 -1.36
CA ASP A 118 7.70 -11.87 -0.37
C ASP A 118 8.53 -10.62 -0.05
N ASP A 119 8.13 -9.48 -0.56
CA ASP A 119 8.76 -8.22 -0.18
C ASP A 119 8.40 -7.83 1.25
N LEU A 120 9.38 -7.20 1.91
CA LEU A 120 9.25 -6.68 3.25
C LEU A 120 9.06 -5.17 3.21
N PHE A 121 8.09 -4.72 3.97
CA PHE A 121 7.77 -3.30 4.08
C PHE A 121 7.90 -2.82 5.51
N GLU A 122 8.40 -1.63 5.68
CA GLU A 122 8.34 -0.91 6.94
C GLU A 122 7.08 -0.05 6.97
N ILE A 123 6.40 -0.05 8.13
CA ILE A 123 5.17 0.71 8.34
C ILE A 123 5.00 1.01 9.83
N GLN A 124 4.37 2.13 10.14
CA GLN A 124 4.02 2.51 11.51
C GLN A 124 2.74 1.80 11.97
N ALA A 125 2.61 1.54 13.25
CA ALA A 125 1.39 1.01 13.85
C ALA A 125 0.57 2.15 14.48
N THR A 126 -0.75 2.08 14.39
CA THR A 126 -1.68 3.07 15.01
C THR A 126 -1.61 3.07 16.54
N GLY A 127 -1.19 1.96 17.14
CA GLY A 127 -1.18 1.77 18.58
C GLY A 127 -0.07 0.82 19.02
N THR A 128 -0.15 0.33 20.25
CA THR A 128 0.86 -0.55 20.82
C THR A 128 0.71 -1.97 20.30
N LEU A 129 1.71 -2.46 19.57
CA LEU A 129 1.85 -3.86 19.18
C LEU A 129 2.93 -4.53 20.03
N VAL A 130 2.54 -5.60 20.72
CA VAL A 130 3.46 -6.35 21.55
C VAL A 130 4.28 -7.37 20.75
N ARG A 131 5.43 -7.78 21.27
CA ARG A 131 6.29 -8.78 20.62
C ARG A 131 5.56 -10.10 20.26
N ALA A 132 4.53 -10.47 21.00
CA ALA A 132 3.69 -11.64 20.71
C ALA A 132 2.87 -11.51 19.41
N THR A 133 2.80 -10.33 18.80
CA THR A 133 2.17 -10.11 17.49
C THR A 133 3.07 -10.56 16.33
N VAL A 134 4.37 -10.78 16.57
CA VAL A 134 5.27 -11.33 15.55
C VAL A 134 4.75 -12.68 15.05
N ALA A 135 4.79 -12.88 13.74
CA ALA A 135 4.21 -14.00 12.99
C ALA A 135 2.68 -14.05 12.94
N ARG A 136 1.97 -13.10 13.54
CA ARG A 136 0.52 -12.94 13.40
C ARG A 136 0.18 -11.95 12.28
N ALA A 137 -1.02 -12.05 11.75
CA ALA A 137 -1.50 -11.11 10.77
C ALA A 137 -2.29 -9.96 11.42
N VAL A 138 -2.21 -8.78 10.83
CA VAL A 138 -2.88 -7.53 11.23
C VAL A 138 -3.48 -6.87 10.00
N ASP A 139 -4.53 -6.07 10.17
CA ASP A 139 -5.08 -5.26 9.09
C ASP A 139 -4.29 -3.97 8.88
N MET A 140 -4.52 -3.35 7.74
CA MET A 140 -4.15 -1.96 7.56
C MET A 140 -5.21 -1.04 8.16
N ALA A 141 -4.76 0.11 8.66
CA ALA A 141 -5.60 1.23 9.04
C ALA A 141 -5.42 2.34 8.00
N TYR A 142 -6.51 2.65 7.31
CA TYR A 142 -6.49 3.68 6.29
C TYR A 142 -6.50 5.08 6.90
N THR A 143 -5.57 5.90 6.47
CA THR A 143 -5.58 7.34 6.67
C THR A 143 -5.19 8.00 5.35
N ALA A 144 -6.01 8.95 4.89
CA ALA A 144 -5.76 9.63 3.63
C ALA A 144 -4.38 10.28 3.60
N GLY A 145 -3.63 10.02 2.55
CA GLY A 145 -2.30 10.56 2.35
C GLY A 145 -2.29 12.07 2.08
N SER A 146 -1.16 12.60 1.68
CA SER A 146 -0.99 14.04 1.43
C SER A 146 -0.72 14.31 -0.04
N THR A 147 -1.56 15.13 -0.68
CA THR A 147 -1.34 15.60 -2.05
C THR A 147 -0.16 16.58 -2.18
N ILE A 148 0.33 17.12 -1.07
CA ILE A 148 1.48 18.05 -1.09
C ILE A 148 2.77 17.31 -1.40
N ASN A 149 2.98 16.13 -0.78
CA ASN A 149 4.16 15.30 -1.00
C ASN A 149 3.87 13.99 -1.73
N GLY A 150 2.58 13.69 -1.99
CA GLY A 150 2.14 12.48 -2.68
C GLY A 150 2.36 11.19 -1.91
N ARG A 151 2.51 11.25 -0.59
CA ARG A 151 2.79 10.09 0.26
C ARG A 151 1.57 9.63 1.03
N SER A 152 1.49 8.34 1.18
CA SER A 152 0.55 7.63 2.04
C SER A 152 0.70 8.03 3.51
N LYS A 153 -0.36 7.78 4.27
CA LYS A 153 -0.38 7.79 5.74
C LYS A 153 -1.06 6.53 6.27
N GLU A 154 -1.09 5.47 5.47
CA GLU A 154 -1.56 4.18 5.96
C GLU A 154 -0.66 3.67 7.08
N GLU A 155 -1.27 2.96 8.00
CA GLU A 155 -0.65 2.34 9.16
C GLU A 155 -1.14 0.90 9.30
N ILE A 156 -0.58 0.12 10.21
CA ILE A 156 -1.14 -1.17 10.59
C ILE A 156 -1.96 -1.04 11.87
N ASP A 157 -3.12 -1.74 11.89
CA ASP A 157 -3.97 -1.83 13.07
C ASP A 157 -3.31 -2.75 14.13
N THR A 158 -3.70 -2.55 15.37
CA THR A 158 -3.24 -3.36 16.51
C THR A 158 -4.01 -4.67 16.67
N THR A 159 -5.16 -4.81 15.99
CA THR A 159 -5.98 -6.02 16.05
C THR A 159 -5.38 -7.14 15.24
N ALA A 160 -4.88 -8.19 15.91
CA ALA A 160 -4.31 -9.37 15.26
C ALA A 160 -5.39 -10.44 14.99
N GLY A 161 -5.27 -11.14 13.85
CA GLY A 161 -6.17 -12.23 13.44
C GLY A 161 -5.45 -13.23 12.52
N ALA A 162 -6.21 -14.15 11.92
CA ALA A 162 -5.69 -15.12 10.96
C ALA A 162 -5.76 -14.58 9.52
N ASP A 163 -6.92 -14.04 9.15
CA ASP A 163 -7.23 -13.58 7.80
C ASP A 163 -7.19 -12.04 7.81
N ARG A 164 -5.99 -11.51 7.66
CA ARG A 164 -5.67 -10.08 7.73
C ARG A 164 -4.68 -9.70 6.63
N THR A 165 -4.67 -8.44 6.26
CA THR A 165 -3.91 -7.89 5.13
C THR A 165 -2.41 -8.17 5.21
N CYS A 166 -1.78 -7.94 6.36
CA CYS A 166 -0.34 -8.00 6.55
C CYS A 166 0.06 -8.96 7.66
N ARG A 167 1.24 -9.57 7.52
CA ARG A 167 1.87 -10.40 8.58
C ARG A 167 3.06 -9.67 9.15
N VAL A 168 3.07 -9.52 10.47
CA VAL A 168 4.17 -8.90 11.21
C VAL A 168 5.37 -9.84 11.25
N ILE A 169 6.52 -9.37 10.80
CA ILE A 169 7.77 -10.15 10.75
C ILE A 169 8.67 -9.81 11.95
N ARG A 170 8.90 -8.54 12.21
CA ARG A 170 9.76 -8.08 13.31
C ARG A 170 9.57 -6.58 13.53
N ILE A 171 10.07 -6.10 14.68
CA ILE A 171 10.19 -4.67 14.92
C ILE A 171 11.19 -4.04 13.94
N SER A 172 10.96 -2.81 13.52
CA SER A 172 11.96 -2.04 12.79
C SER A 172 13.14 -1.67 13.69
N GLY A 173 14.30 -1.50 13.08
CA GLY A 173 15.51 -1.02 13.77
C GLY A 173 15.60 0.51 13.85
N ASP A 174 14.54 1.25 13.53
CA ASP A 174 14.53 2.70 13.60
C ASP A 174 14.71 3.19 15.05
N PRO A 175 15.80 3.90 15.38
CA PRO A 175 16.04 4.35 16.75
C PRO A 175 14.97 5.28 17.31
N SER A 176 14.24 5.97 16.44
CA SER A 176 13.22 6.94 16.84
C SER A 176 11.87 6.30 17.13
N ASN A 177 11.60 5.12 16.52
CA ASN A 177 10.27 4.48 16.53
C ASN A 177 10.34 2.96 16.77
N SER A 178 11.19 2.51 17.69
CA SER A 178 11.37 1.08 18.03
C SER A 178 10.93 0.71 19.45
N ASP A 179 10.33 1.62 20.20
CA ASP A 179 9.82 1.31 21.53
C ASP A 179 8.47 0.59 21.42
N ILE A 180 8.48 -0.73 21.61
CA ILE A 180 7.28 -1.56 21.53
C ILE A 180 6.34 -1.43 22.73
N SER A 181 6.75 -0.71 23.79
CA SER A 181 5.90 -0.42 24.93
C SER A 181 5.01 0.82 24.72
N ASP A 182 5.27 1.56 23.66
CA ASP A 182 4.55 2.78 23.29
C ASP A 182 3.79 2.60 21.97
N VAL A 183 2.91 3.52 21.65
CA VAL A 183 2.20 3.62 20.37
C VAL A 183 3.16 4.03 19.24
N ASN A 184 2.72 3.95 18.01
CA ASN A 184 3.42 4.45 16.83
C ASN A 184 4.81 3.82 16.56
N ALA A 185 5.05 2.60 17.05
CA ALA A 185 6.27 1.89 16.71
C ALA A 185 6.28 1.46 15.23
N ASN A 186 7.46 1.48 14.61
CA ASN A 186 7.63 1.00 13.23
C ASN A 186 7.88 -0.51 13.21
N TRP A 187 7.19 -1.20 12.33
CA TRP A 187 7.25 -2.65 12.16
C TRP A 187 7.63 -3.04 10.75
N ILE A 188 8.29 -4.18 10.62
CA ILE A 188 8.52 -4.82 9.32
C ILE A 188 7.43 -5.86 9.12
N VAL A 189 6.71 -5.73 8.02
CA VAL A 189 5.60 -6.59 7.63
C VAL A 189 5.80 -7.14 6.22
N LYS A 190 5.04 -8.18 5.88
CA LYS A 190 4.85 -8.64 4.50
C LYS A 190 3.36 -8.81 4.24
N PHE A 191 2.97 -8.98 2.98
CA PHE A 191 1.59 -9.36 2.66
C PHE A 191 1.25 -10.73 3.27
N ASN A 192 0.08 -10.84 3.86
CA ASN A 192 -0.54 -12.10 4.28
C ASN A 192 -1.59 -12.53 3.26
N GLU A 193 -2.33 -11.58 2.71
CA GLU A 193 -3.28 -11.76 1.61
C GLU A 193 -2.73 -11.07 0.37
N HIS A 194 -2.52 -11.83 -0.69
CA HIS A 194 -1.95 -11.33 -1.94
C HIS A 194 -2.48 -12.15 -3.11
N ILE A 195 -2.76 -11.49 -4.23
CA ILE A 195 -3.35 -12.13 -5.43
C ILE A 195 -2.52 -13.30 -5.99
N TYR A 196 -1.20 -13.30 -5.76
CA TYR A 196 -0.29 -14.38 -6.21
C TYR A 196 -0.11 -15.50 -5.17
N TYR A 197 -0.70 -15.41 -4.00
CA TYR A 197 -0.86 -16.55 -3.09
C TYR A 197 -2.16 -17.27 -3.40
N ASN A 198 -2.24 -18.58 -3.06
CA ASN A 198 -3.45 -19.36 -3.25
C ASN A 198 -4.66 -18.66 -2.61
N TYR A 199 -5.42 -17.98 -3.45
CA TYR A 199 -6.73 -17.46 -3.08
C TYR A 199 -7.70 -18.64 -3.15
N SER A 200 -8.02 -19.22 -2.00
CA SER A 200 -9.13 -20.15 -1.91
C SER A 200 -10.42 -19.33 -2.06
N THR A 201 -11.02 -19.35 -3.24
CA THR A 201 -12.34 -18.75 -3.50
C THR A 201 -13.44 -19.47 -2.72
#